data_20c54e478e9de64c6135328bf458c5de
#
_entry.id   20c54e478e9de64c6135328bf458c5de
#
_cell.length_a   1.000
_cell.length_b   1.000
_cell.length_c   1.000
_cell.angle_alpha   90.00
_cell.angle_beta   90.00
_cell.angle_gamma   90.00
#
_symmetry.space_group_name_H-M   'P 1'
#
loop_
_entity.id
_entity.type
_entity.pdbx_description
1 polymer ?
#
loop_
_entity_poly.entity_id
_entity_poly.type
_entity_poly.pdbx_seq_one_letter_code
_entity_poly.pdbx_strand_id
1 'polypeptide(L)'
;MISLAVDPSVIESRQTMRKYVNGVLRKFSDGLFYQVTHAYYMLGADALKTEKNLSNLGPLMSELTGQKVDAMDMRAWRFWVSYLGLGYLQEMFMIPNADVFLQDVIELAGLEKGKKYSFGEFINRISPYCGIIMDENLKNRRLSYGMSNGLRTLHDAGILKMEHFLDQKDIWTLYPLSVHPIRDTVTNITIGG
;
A
#
# COMPACT_ATOMS: atom_id res chain seq x y z
N MET A 1 -29.81 20.74 -10.53
CA MET A 1 -28.77 20.31 -11.48
C MET A 1 -27.68 19.64 -10.67
N ILE A 2 -27.36 18.38 -10.94
CA ILE A 2 -26.25 17.67 -10.27
C ILE A 2 -25.03 17.87 -11.16
N SER A 3 -23.94 18.42 -10.61
CA SER A 3 -22.65 18.58 -11.30
C SER A 3 -21.59 17.70 -10.62
N LEU A 4 -20.59 17.26 -11.39
CA LEU A 4 -19.42 16.59 -10.83
C LEU A 4 -18.58 17.61 -10.05
N ALA A 5 -18.14 17.21 -8.86
CA ALA A 5 -17.24 18.01 -8.03
C ALA A 5 -15.76 17.86 -8.43
N VAL A 6 -15.48 17.05 -9.45
CA VAL A 6 -14.14 16.75 -9.96
C VAL A 6 -14.11 16.93 -11.48
N ASP A 7 -12.90 17.10 -12.05
CA ASP A 7 -12.71 17.17 -13.49
C ASP A 7 -13.27 15.91 -14.17
N PRO A 8 -14.04 16.03 -15.27
CA PRO A 8 -14.60 14.88 -15.99
C PRO A 8 -13.56 13.84 -16.43
N SER A 9 -12.32 14.23 -16.69
CA SER A 9 -11.23 13.31 -17.05
C SER A 9 -10.94 12.24 -15.98
N VAL A 10 -11.27 12.54 -14.72
CA VAL A 10 -11.10 11.59 -13.60
C VAL A 10 -11.94 10.32 -13.80
N ILE A 11 -13.11 10.44 -14.42
CA ILE A 11 -14.05 9.32 -14.59
C ILE A 11 -14.00 8.70 -15.99
N GLU A 12 -13.09 9.13 -16.87
CA GLU A 12 -12.95 8.58 -18.23
C GLU A 12 -12.53 7.11 -18.24
N SER A 13 -11.79 6.68 -17.24
CA SER A 13 -11.39 5.28 -17.10
C SER A 13 -11.34 4.84 -15.64
N ARG A 14 -11.38 3.50 -15.44
CA ARG A 14 -11.17 2.92 -14.09
C ARG A 14 -9.80 3.28 -13.52
N GLN A 15 -8.79 3.41 -14.35
CA GLN A 15 -7.43 3.74 -13.92
C GLN A 15 -7.31 5.20 -13.47
N THR A 16 -7.87 6.15 -14.23
CA THR A 16 -7.85 7.57 -13.86
C THR A 16 -8.61 7.81 -12.56
N MET A 17 -9.78 7.17 -12.40
CA MET A 17 -10.56 7.24 -11.18
C MET A 17 -9.80 6.62 -9.98
N ARG A 18 -9.20 5.43 -10.15
CA ARG A 18 -8.39 4.80 -9.09
C ARG A 18 -7.26 5.70 -8.64
N LYS A 19 -6.47 6.22 -9.58
CA LYS A 19 -5.35 7.10 -9.32
C LYS A 19 -5.77 8.38 -8.60
N TYR A 20 -6.89 8.99 -9.02
CA TYR A 20 -7.44 10.14 -8.33
C TYR A 20 -7.81 9.81 -6.87
N VAL A 21 -8.54 8.71 -6.65
CA VAL A 21 -8.92 8.29 -5.30
C VAL A 21 -7.68 8.03 -4.45
N ASN A 22 -6.67 7.30 -4.97
CA ASN A 22 -5.41 7.05 -4.28
C ASN A 22 -4.68 8.36 -3.90
N GLY A 23 -4.76 9.39 -4.76
CA GLY A 23 -4.17 10.70 -4.49
C GLY A 23 -4.85 11.50 -3.36
N VAL A 24 -6.12 11.20 -3.06
CA VAL A 24 -6.89 11.94 -2.05
C VAL A 24 -7.21 11.13 -0.79
N LEU A 25 -6.85 9.85 -0.74
CA LEU A 25 -7.19 8.92 0.37
C LEU A 25 -6.84 9.49 1.76
N ARG A 26 -5.71 10.17 1.89
CA ARG A 26 -5.28 10.76 3.17
C ARG A 26 -6.24 11.80 3.72
N LYS A 27 -7.01 12.47 2.86
CA LYS A 27 -8.03 13.45 3.29
C LYS A 27 -9.18 12.80 4.06
N PHE A 28 -9.30 11.49 3.94
CA PHE A 28 -10.35 10.66 4.56
C PHE A 28 -9.78 9.71 5.61
N SER A 29 -8.66 10.09 6.25
CA SER A 29 -7.96 9.25 7.24
C SER A 29 -8.83 8.84 8.43
N ASP A 30 -9.83 9.64 8.80
CA ASP A 30 -10.77 9.34 9.89
C ASP A 30 -11.91 8.40 9.45
N GLY A 31 -12.03 8.13 8.15
CA GLY A 31 -13.08 7.28 7.59
C GLY A 31 -12.82 5.79 7.85
N LEU A 32 -13.91 5.03 8.02
CA LEU A 32 -13.86 3.60 8.33
C LEU A 32 -12.98 2.81 7.35
N PHE A 33 -13.09 3.07 6.05
CA PHE A 33 -12.30 2.38 5.03
C PHE A 33 -10.79 2.55 5.27
N TYR A 34 -10.35 3.79 5.53
CA TYR A 34 -8.94 4.08 5.78
C TYR A 34 -8.46 3.40 7.06
N GLN A 35 -9.20 3.54 8.15
CA GLN A 35 -8.85 2.98 9.46
C GLN A 35 -8.76 1.44 9.42
N VAL A 36 -9.74 0.77 8.80
CA VAL A 36 -9.74 -0.69 8.63
C VAL A 36 -8.57 -1.13 7.75
N THR A 37 -8.29 -0.43 6.65
CA THR A 37 -7.17 -0.77 5.77
C THR A 37 -5.84 -0.60 6.49
N HIS A 38 -5.66 0.49 7.21
CA HIS A 38 -4.45 0.75 7.98
C HIS A 38 -4.24 -0.33 9.05
N ALA A 39 -5.26 -0.61 9.87
CA ALA A 39 -5.19 -1.65 10.90
C ALA A 39 -4.86 -3.03 10.30
N TYR A 40 -5.49 -3.38 9.17
CA TYR A 40 -5.21 -4.63 8.46
C TYR A 40 -3.76 -4.73 7.98
N TYR A 41 -3.21 -3.63 7.43
CA TYR A 41 -1.81 -3.58 7.01
C TYR A 41 -0.83 -3.70 8.18
N MET A 42 -1.18 -3.16 9.36
CA MET A 42 -0.34 -3.23 10.56
C MET A 42 -0.31 -4.64 11.17
N LEU A 43 -1.27 -5.51 10.89
CA LEU A 43 -1.22 -6.94 11.25
C LEU A 43 -0.05 -7.69 10.57
N GLY A 44 0.48 -7.16 9.47
CA GLY A 44 1.54 -7.82 8.72
C GLY A 44 1.10 -9.20 8.20
N ALA A 45 1.94 -10.23 8.38
CA ALA A 45 1.62 -11.60 7.98
C ALA A 45 0.51 -12.25 8.83
N ASP A 46 0.22 -11.72 10.01
CA ASP A 46 -0.87 -12.21 10.85
C ASP A 46 -2.25 -11.94 10.23
N ALA A 47 -2.35 -10.97 9.32
CA ALA A 47 -3.54 -10.76 8.51
C ALA A 47 -4.00 -12.04 7.80
N LEU A 48 -3.05 -12.83 7.26
CA LEU A 48 -3.36 -14.10 6.57
C LEU A 48 -3.86 -15.19 7.50
N LYS A 49 -3.55 -15.12 8.80
CA LYS A 49 -4.07 -16.05 9.80
C LYS A 49 -5.50 -15.73 10.19
N THR A 50 -5.84 -14.45 10.26
CA THR A 50 -7.18 -13.99 10.62
C THR A 50 -8.18 -14.17 9.51
N GLU A 51 -7.73 -14.12 8.24
CA GLU A 51 -8.56 -14.34 7.06
C GLU A 51 -9.17 -15.75 6.98
N LYS A 52 -8.62 -16.75 7.68
CA LYS A 52 -9.16 -18.12 7.69
C LYS A 52 -10.59 -18.18 8.22
N ASN A 53 -11.02 -17.21 8.99
CA ASN A 53 -12.39 -17.12 9.47
C ASN A 53 -12.94 -15.70 9.32
N LEU A 54 -13.64 -15.47 8.22
CA LEU A 54 -14.27 -14.19 7.88
C LEU A 54 -15.19 -13.62 8.97
N SER A 55 -15.86 -14.51 9.73
CA SER A 55 -16.73 -14.09 10.81
C SER A 55 -15.99 -13.39 11.95
N ASN A 56 -14.67 -13.60 12.04
CA ASN A 56 -13.84 -12.99 13.09
C ASN A 56 -13.14 -11.71 12.62
N LEU A 57 -13.06 -11.44 11.32
CA LEU A 57 -12.36 -10.27 10.82
C LEU A 57 -13.06 -8.95 11.18
N GLY A 58 -14.39 -8.89 11.07
CA GLY A 58 -15.16 -7.71 11.46
C GLY A 58 -14.97 -7.36 12.95
N PRO A 59 -15.20 -8.29 13.89
CA PRO A 59 -14.91 -8.06 15.30
C PRO A 59 -13.48 -7.62 15.59
N LEU A 60 -12.47 -8.26 14.97
CA LEU A 60 -11.08 -7.86 15.13
C LEU A 60 -10.83 -6.42 14.62
N MET A 61 -11.38 -6.07 13.45
CA MET A 61 -11.24 -4.70 12.93
C MET A 61 -11.98 -3.69 13.84
N SER A 62 -13.12 -4.08 14.44
CA SER A 62 -13.80 -3.23 15.41
C SER A 62 -12.94 -2.97 16.65
N GLU A 63 -12.24 -3.98 17.15
CA GLU A 63 -11.32 -3.86 18.29
C GLU A 63 -10.14 -2.95 17.95
N LEU A 64 -9.50 -3.17 16.79
CA LEU A 64 -8.30 -2.43 16.39
C LEU A 64 -8.57 -0.97 16.02
N THR A 65 -9.74 -0.68 15.47
CA THR A 65 -10.10 0.69 15.02
C THR A 65 -10.91 1.48 16.05
N GLY A 66 -11.49 0.79 17.04
CA GLY A 66 -12.45 1.39 17.97
C GLY A 66 -13.78 1.76 17.31
N GLN A 67 -14.03 1.36 16.04
CA GLN A 67 -15.25 1.63 15.30
C GLN A 67 -16.03 0.32 15.10
N LYS A 68 -17.36 0.40 15.01
CA LYS A 68 -18.17 -0.78 14.70
C LYS A 68 -17.94 -1.21 13.25
N VAL A 69 -17.48 -2.43 13.05
CA VAL A 69 -17.24 -3.05 11.73
C VAL A 69 -18.02 -4.37 11.67
N ASP A 70 -18.90 -4.50 10.72
CA ASP A 70 -19.68 -5.72 10.52
C ASP A 70 -19.25 -6.51 9.27
N ALA A 71 -19.91 -7.64 9.01
CA ALA A 71 -19.59 -8.49 7.86
C ALA A 71 -19.89 -7.82 6.50
N MET A 72 -20.84 -6.88 6.45
CA MET A 72 -21.17 -6.14 5.23
C MET A 72 -20.07 -5.12 4.93
N ASP A 73 -19.60 -4.42 5.96
CA ASP A 73 -18.47 -3.49 5.85
C ASP A 73 -17.22 -4.20 5.33
N MET A 74 -16.92 -5.40 5.86
CA MET A 74 -15.75 -6.18 5.41
C MET A 74 -15.87 -6.67 3.97
N ARG A 75 -17.08 -6.99 3.49
CA ARG A 75 -17.31 -7.34 2.07
C ARG A 75 -17.08 -6.13 1.16
N ALA A 76 -17.64 -4.99 1.51
CA ALA A 76 -17.43 -3.74 0.76
C ALA A 76 -15.96 -3.31 0.79
N TRP A 77 -15.31 -3.40 1.96
CA TRP A 77 -13.89 -3.08 2.15
C TRP A 77 -12.98 -3.90 1.20
N ARG A 78 -13.16 -5.21 1.11
CA ARG A 78 -12.36 -6.07 0.22
C ARG A 78 -12.44 -5.65 -1.24
N PHE A 79 -13.64 -5.32 -1.71
CA PHE A 79 -13.83 -4.82 -3.07
C PHE A 79 -13.02 -3.56 -3.31
N TRP A 80 -13.12 -2.58 -2.42
CA TRP A 80 -12.41 -1.31 -2.55
C TRP A 80 -10.90 -1.45 -2.40
N VAL A 81 -10.41 -2.25 -1.47
CA VAL A 81 -8.98 -2.53 -1.32
C VAL A 81 -8.40 -3.13 -2.59
N SER A 82 -9.09 -4.11 -3.19
CA SER A 82 -8.68 -4.72 -4.46
C SER A 82 -8.73 -3.71 -5.61
N TYR A 83 -9.81 -2.91 -5.72
CA TYR A 83 -9.94 -1.90 -6.76
C TYR A 83 -8.86 -0.83 -6.68
N LEU A 84 -8.52 -0.36 -5.48
CA LEU A 84 -7.50 0.66 -5.26
C LEU A 84 -6.06 0.13 -5.35
N GLY A 85 -5.89 -1.17 -5.61
CA GLY A 85 -4.58 -1.78 -5.77
C GLY A 85 -3.78 -1.95 -4.47
N LEU A 86 -4.49 -1.98 -3.34
CA LEU A 86 -3.93 -2.19 -2.02
C LEU A 86 -3.79 -3.69 -1.67
N GLY A 87 -4.22 -4.59 -2.56
CA GLY A 87 -4.06 -6.02 -2.41
C GLY A 87 -4.88 -6.81 -3.41
N TYR A 88 -4.67 -8.11 -3.42
CA TYR A 88 -5.34 -9.05 -4.30
C TYR A 88 -6.41 -9.84 -3.58
N LEU A 89 -7.61 -9.84 -4.14
CA LEU A 89 -8.70 -10.66 -3.65
C LEU A 89 -8.64 -12.04 -4.33
N GLN A 90 -8.33 -13.07 -3.54
CA GLN A 90 -8.33 -14.47 -3.98
C GLN A 90 -9.48 -15.19 -3.27
N GLU A 91 -10.60 -15.42 -3.96
CA GLU A 91 -11.84 -15.93 -3.36
C GLU A 91 -12.28 -15.05 -2.18
N MET A 92 -12.14 -15.57 -0.96
CA MET A 92 -12.49 -14.85 0.27
C MET A 92 -11.28 -14.21 0.94
N PHE A 93 -10.04 -14.46 0.46
CA PHE A 93 -8.81 -13.96 1.05
C PHE A 93 -8.40 -12.64 0.44
N MET A 94 -7.98 -11.73 1.30
CA MET A 94 -7.33 -10.50 0.93
C MET A 94 -5.82 -10.64 1.15
N ILE A 95 -5.04 -10.64 0.08
CA ILE A 95 -3.58 -10.76 0.13
C ILE A 95 -2.98 -9.36 0.06
N PRO A 96 -2.37 -8.84 1.16
CA PRO A 96 -1.75 -7.53 1.17
C PRO A 96 -0.59 -7.47 0.17
N ASN A 97 -0.77 -6.69 -0.88
CA ASN A 97 0.23 -6.39 -1.89
C ASN A 97 -0.12 -5.05 -2.54
N ALA A 98 0.68 -4.04 -2.30
CA ALA A 98 0.39 -2.67 -2.71
C ALA A 98 1.00 -2.29 -4.07
N ASP A 99 1.32 -3.23 -4.95
CA ASP A 99 2.03 -2.96 -6.21
C ASP A 99 1.29 -1.95 -7.11
N VAL A 100 0.00 -2.17 -7.36
CA VAL A 100 -0.79 -1.27 -8.21
C VAL A 100 -0.99 0.10 -7.55
N PHE A 101 -1.22 0.13 -6.23
CA PHE A 101 -1.30 1.38 -5.47
C PHE A 101 0.02 2.16 -5.53
N LEU A 102 1.16 1.48 -5.36
CA LEU A 102 2.49 2.10 -5.43
C LEU A 102 2.82 2.63 -6.82
N GLN A 103 2.35 1.99 -7.90
CA GLN A 103 2.48 2.54 -9.25
C GLN A 103 1.77 3.90 -9.37
N ASP A 104 0.50 3.98 -8.93
CA ASP A 104 -0.24 5.24 -8.92
C ASP A 104 0.49 6.31 -8.08
N VAL A 105 1.00 5.92 -6.91
CA VAL A 105 1.72 6.83 -5.99
C VAL A 105 3.06 7.31 -6.57
N ILE A 106 3.82 6.45 -7.23
CA ILE A 106 5.09 6.82 -7.90
C ILE A 106 4.84 7.95 -8.92
N GLU A 107 3.77 7.82 -9.71
CA GLU A 107 3.38 8.86 -10.66
C GLU A 107 2.89 10.14 -9.96
N LEU A 108 2.04 10.02 -8.94
CA LEU A 108 1.52 11.15 -8.16
C LEU A 108 2.63 11.93 -7.44
N ALA A 109 3.67 11.24 -6.98
CA ALA A 109 4.84 11.83 -6.34
C ALA A 109 5.84 12.46 -7.31
N GLY A 110 5.59 12.37 -8.63
CA GLY A 110 6.46 12.92 -9.67
C GLY A 110 7.85 12.28 -9.67
N LEU A 111 7.93 10.97 -9.40
CA LEU A 111 9.19 10.24 -9.47
C LEU A 111 9.56 9.97 -10.92
N GLU A 112 10.77 10.37 -11.31
CA GLU A 112 11.24 10.37 -12.69
C GLU A 112 11.73 9.00 -13.12
N LYS A 113 11.31 8.54 -14.29
CA LYS A 113 11.79 7.30 -14.91
C LYS A 113 13.29 7.36 -15.20
N GLY A 114 13.97 6.26 -15.01
CA GLY A 114 15.44 6.14 -15.17
C GLY A 114 16.24 6.74 -14.03
N LYS A 115 15.61 7.47 -13.09
CA LYS A 115 16.31 8.14 -12.00
C LYS A 115 16.46 7.24 -10.79
N LYS A 116 17.65 7.30 -10.19
CA LYS A 116 18.01 6.62 -8.95
C LYS A 116 17.83 7.57 -7.76
N TYR A 117 17.19 7.07 -6.72
CA TYR A 117 16.98 7.75 -5.45
C TYR A 117 17.59 6.95 -4.30
N SER A 118 18.03 7.61 -3.21
CA SER A 118 18.18 6.89 -1.95
C SER A 118 16.81 6.37 -1.52
N PHE A 119 16.80 5.26 -0.80
CA PHE A 119 15.49 4.69 -0.39
C PHE A 119 14.74 5.62 0.56
N GLY A 120 15.47 6.36 1.42
CA GLY A 120 14.87 7.38 2.28
C GLY A 120 14.27 8.55 1.49
N GLU A 121 14.94 9.02 0.42
CA GLU A 121 14.36 10.05 -0.46
C GLU A 121 13.08 9.54 -1.14
N PHE A 122 13.10 8.32 -1.66
CA PHE A 122 11.92 7.68 -2.23
C PHE A 122 10.76 7.64 -1.23
N ILE A 123 11.00 7.12 -0.02
CA ILE A 123 9.97 7.05 1.03
C ILE A 123 9.44 8.44 1.38
N ASN A 124 10.30 9.44 1.53
CA ASN A 124 9.88 10.81 1.82
C ASN A 124 8.94 11.39 0.74
N ARG A 125 9.19 11.06 -0.54
CA ARG A 125 8.35 11.52 -1.65
C ARG A 125 6.99 10.83 -1.69
N ILE A 126 6.93 9.54 -1.38
CA ILE A 126 5.68 8.77 -1.44
C ILE A 126 4.86 8.83 -0.14
N SER A 127 5.48 9.15 1.00
CA SER A 127 4.83 9.16 2.32
C SER A 127 3.57 10.02 2.40
N PRO A 128 3.43 11.17 1.68
CA PRO A 128 2.18 11.92 1.68
C PRO A 128 0.95 11.13 1.22
N TYR A 129 1.15 10.06 0.45
CA TYR A 129 0.09 9.21 -0.10
C TYR A 129 -0.04 7.88 0.64
N CYS A 130 1.06 7.40 1.25
CA CYS A 130 1.19 6.02 1.72
C CYS A 130 0.78 5.80 3.19
N GLY A 131 0.27 6.80 3.91
CA GLY A 131 -0.11 6.65 5.33
C GLY A 131 -1.08 5.49 5.60
N ILE A 132 -1.91 5.13 4.62
CA ILE A 132 -2.85 4.00 4.73
C ILE A 132 -2.16 2.62 4.80
N ILE A 133 -0.94 2.49 4.28
CA ILE A 133 -0.16 1.24 4.22
C ILE A 133 1.15 1.30 5.01
N MET A 134 1.45 2.43 5.63
CA MET A 134 2.69 2.67 6.36
C MET A 134 2.41 2.99 7.81
N ASP A 135 3.29 2.53 8.70
CA ASP A 135 3.31 3.03 10.09
C ASP A 135 3.74 4.51 10.09
N GLU A 136 2.99 5.36 10.76
CA GLU A 136 3.34 6.78 10.95
C GLU A 136 4.68 6.96 11.69
N ASN A 137 5.06 5.97 12.49
CA ASN A 137 6.35 5.93 13.20
C ASN A 137 7.43 5.22 12.38
N LEU A 138 7.77 5.74 11.18
CA LEU A 138 8.91 5.27 10.37
C LEU A 138 10.28 5.33 11.09
N LYS A 139 10.29 5.62 12.40
CA LYS A 139 11.50 5.69 13.23
C LYS A 139 12.38 4.44 13.14
N ASN A 140 11.78 3.28 12.89
CA ASN A 140 12.49 2.01 12.76
C ASN A 140 12.88 1.67 11.31
N ARG A 141 12.57 2.52 10.32
CA ARG A 141 12.85 2.28 8.90
C ARG A 141 12.37 0.90 8.40
N ARG A 142 11.23 0.45 8.93
CA ARG A 142 10.62 -0.83 8.54
C ARG A 142 9.36 -0.60 7.75
N LEU A 143 9.20 -1.37 6.68
CA LEU A 143 8.02 -1.33 5.84
C LEU A 143 7.02 -2.42 6.23
N SER A 144 5.73 -2.14 6.03
CA SER A 144 4.67 -3.12 6.24
C SER A 144 4.80 -4.31 5.30
N TYR A 145 4.15 -5.43 5.65
CA TYR A 145 4.11 -6.64 4.84
C TYR A 145 3.62 -6.37 3.41
N GLY A 146 2.45 -5.75 3.26
CA GLY A 146 1.85 -5.48 1.95
C GLY A 146 2.63 -4.47 1.12
N MET A 147 3.26 -3.46 1.73
CA MET A 147 4.13 -2.53 1.03
C MET A 147 5.41 -3.22 0.54
N SER A 148 6.02 -4.07 1.36
CA SER A 148 7.20 -4.84 0.99
C SER A 148 6.93 -5.80 -0.17
N ASN A 149 5.76 -6.47 -0.15
CA ASN A 149 5.31 -7.32 -1.25
C ASN A 149 5.12 -6.51 -2.53
N GLY A 150 4.44 -5.37 -2.45
CA GLY A 150 4.23 -4.48 -3.59
C GLY A 150 5.53 -4.03 -4.25
N LEU A 151 6.50 -3.60 -3.44
CA LEU A 151 7.81 -3.18 -3.95
C LEU A 151 8.57 -4.34 -4.63
N ARG A 152 8.51 -5.56 -4.08
CA ARG A 152 9.10 -6.74 -4.72
C ARG A 152 8.42 -7.09 -6.03
N THR A 153 7.09 -7.07 -6.07
CA THR A 153 6.32 -7.29 -7.29
C THR A 153 6.71 -6.29 -8.38
N LEU A 154 6.85 -5.01 -8.04
CA LEU A 154 7.28 -3.98 -8.97
C LEU A 154 8.75 -4.16 -9.42
N HIS A 155 9.60 -4.65 -8.52
CA HIS A 155 10.99 -4.98 -8.85
C HIS A 155 11.08 -6.13 -9.86
N ASP A 156 10.35 -7.21 -9.61
CA ASP A 156 10.33 -8.39 -10.47
C ASP A 156 9.70 -8.09 -11.84
N ALA A 157 8.74 -7.16 -11.88
CA ALA A 157 8.15 -6.66 -13.12
C ALA A 157 9.03 -5.64 -13.88
N GLY A 158 10.18 -5.24 -13.32
CA GLY A 158 11.07 -4.26 -13.92
C GLY A 158 10.57 -2.80 -13.88
N ILE A 159 9.47 -2.54 -13.16
CA ILE A 159 8.88 -1.19 -13.02
C ILE A 159 9.74 -0.31 -12.12
N LEU A 160 10.44 -0.92 -11.18
CA LEU A 160 11.49 -0.30 -10.38
C LEU A 160 12.60 -1.32 -10.10
N LYS A 161 13.75 -0.84 -9.69
CA LYS A 161 14.89 -1.68 -9.26
C LYS A 161 15.30 -1.28 -7.86
N MET A 162 15.19 -2.19 -6.91
CA MET A 162 15.74 -2.03 -5.56
C MET A 162 17.15 -2.57 -5.48
N GLU A 163 18.03 -1.88 -4.75
CA GLU A 163 19.43 -2.27 -4.56
C GLU A 163 19.87 -2.05 -3.10
N HIS A 164 20.81 -2.87 -2.63
CA HIS A 164 21.45 -2.71 -1.34
C HIS A 164 22.95 -2.51 -1.54
N PHE A 165 23.48 -1.37 -1.10
CA PHE A 165 24.89 -1.05 -1.11
C PHE A 165 25.43 -1.06 0.32
N LEU A 166 26.52 -1.81 0.55
CA LEU A 166 27.09 -2.07 1.88
C LEU A 166 27.69 -0.83 2.56
N ASP A 167 28.10 0.16 1.77
CA ASP A 167 28.72 1.41 2.22
C ASP A 167 27.72 2.51 2.59
N GLN A 168 26.43 2.27 2.38
CA GLN A 168 25.39 3.23 2.67
C GLN A 168 24.81 3.05 4.08
N LYS A 169 24.59 4.19 4.78
CA LYS A 169 24.05 4.23 6.15
C LYS A 169 22.53 4.29 6.19
N ASP A 170 21.88 4.69 5.10
CA ASP A 170 20.42 4.81 5.00
C ASP A 170 19.79 3.47 4.61
N ILE A 171 19.83 2.51 5.55
CA ILE A 171 19.32 1.15 5.34
C ILE A 171 17.86 1.10 5.79
N TRP A 172 17.00 0.61 4.90
CA TRP A 172 15.59 0.35 5.16
C TRP A 172 15.31 -1.16 5.17
N THR A 173 14.39 -1.58 6.02
CA THR A 173 14.07 -2.99 6.21
C THR A 173 12.70 -3.29 5.59
N LEU A 174 12.70 -4.20 4.63
CA LEU A 174 11.49 -4.81 4.11
C LEU A 174 11.01 -5.91 5.06
N TYR A 175 9.74 -6.28 4.95
CA TYR A 175 9.26 -7.48 5.64
C TYR A 175 10.03 -8.71 5.11
N PRO A 176 10.61 -9.56 5.98
CA PRO A 176 11.49 -10.65 5.55
C PRO A 176 10.81 -11.64 4.61
N LEU A 177 11.48 -12.00 3.52
CA LEU A 177 11.04 -13.03 2.58
C LEU A 177 12.26 -13.83 2.10
N SER A 178 12.47 -15.02 2.67
CA SER A 178 13.68 -15.83 2.48
C SER A 178 13.89 -16.34 1.06
N VAL A 179 12.82 -16.49 0.30
CA VAL A 179 12.85 -17.02 -1.08
C VAL A 179 13.08 -15.96 -2.15
N HIS A 180 13.05 -14.67 -1.80
CA HIS A 180 13.24 -13.58 -2.74
C HIS A 180 14.71 -13.11 -2.74
N PRO A 181 15.32 -12.74 -3.91
CA PRO A 181 16.68 -12.21 -3.98
C PRO A 181 16.91 -10.99 -3.07
N ILE A 182 15.93 -10.10 -3.01
CA ILE A 182 15.93 -8.97 -2.06
C ILE A 182 15.18 -9.42 -0.81
N ARG A 183 15.94 -9.92 0.17
CA ARG A 183 15.40 -10.58 1.36
C ARG A 183 14.74 -9.61 2.33
N ASP A 184 15.52 -8.64 2.84
CA ASP A 184 15.12 -7.83 3.98
C ASP A 184 15.64 -6.40 4.00
N THR A 185 16.70 -6.04 3.23
CA THR A 185 17.29 -4.69 3.30
C THR A 185 17.45 -4.05 1.93
N VAL A 186 17.28 -2.72 1.89
CA VAL A 186 17.42 -1.90 0.70
C VAL A 186 17.96 -0.51 1.05
N THR A 187 18.78 0.07 0.18
CA THR A 187 19.35 1.41 0.33
C THR A 187 19.01 2.35 -0.81
N ASN A 188 18.75 1.82 -1.99
CA ASN A 188 18.48 2.60 -3.20
C ASN A 188 17.33 2.00 -4.01
N ILE A 189 16.71 2.87 -4.79
CA ILE A 189 15.66 2.49 -5.72
C ILE A 189 15.84 3.29 -7.02
N THR A 190 15.71 2.62 -8.16
CA THR A 190 15.67 3.26 -9.48
C THR A 190 14.29 3.03 -10.07
N ILE A 191 13.64 4.09 -10.55
CA ILE A 191 12.35 3.97 -11.23
C ILE A 191 12.63 3.47 -12.65
N GLY A 192 11.96 2.40 -13.05
CA GLY A 192 12.13 1.81 -14.38
C GLY A 192 11.70 2.74 -15.51
N GLY A 193 12.31 2.56 -16.68
CA GLY A 193 12.05 3.32 -17.90
C GLY A 193 10.97 2.68 -18.79
#